data_c8ece36cf45421b9deffac85c500411d
#
_entry.id   c8ece36cf45421b9deffac85c500411d
#
_cell.length_a   1.000
_cell.length_b   1.000
_cell.length_c   1.000
_cell.angle_alpha   90.00
_cell.angle_beta   90.00
_cell.angle_gamma   90.00
#
_symmetry.space_group_name_H-M   'P 1'
#
loop_
_entity.id
_entity.type
_entity.pdbx_description
1 polymer ?
#
loop_
_entity_poly.entity_id
_entity_poly.type
_entity_poly.pdbx_seq_one_letter_code
_entity_poly.pdbx_strand_id
1 'polypeptide(L)'
;MGTILFYIFESTLCLTILYFLFRLFFRKDTLFRTNRFLLLMGTVVCTSLPLLQIDVPQYTTLQLPITTVRHLLTEKEVNVQRERGTGEKYLSEEASLLMAEKGEGIEGDRANVIHTIPVVWLLGGCYFIGALIVLAFLLLSTIRMRRLIRSYPACNYGKYKLVICPEKMVSFSWGHTIVLSQEDYERNPGEILLHEQMHLQHRHTLDLLWMECIVIFHWFNPAAWLLMRELREVHEYEADNGVINNGIDATEYQLLLVKKSVGTRLYSMACGFNHSKLKNRITMMLKRRTNNWARLKLLLFVPVAAGTLYAFARPEVKKTVGQ
;
A
#
# COMPACT_ATOMS: atom_id res chain seq x y z
N MET A 1 0.46 -17.98 13.73
CA MET A 1 0.53 -16.53 13.97
C MET A 1 1.89 -15.96 13.58
N GLY A 2 3.03 -16.56 13.99
CA GLY A 2 4.37 -16.08 13.66
C GLY A 2 4.63 -15.92 12.16
N THR A 3 4.16 -16.87 11.34
CA THR A 3 4.32 -16.84 9.88
C THR A 3 3.66 -15.61 9.24
N ILE A 4 2.46 -15.22 9.71
CA ILE A 4 1.73 -14.06 9.20
C ILE A 4 2.45 -12.77 9.60
N LEU A 5 2.89 -12.65 10.84
CA LEU A 5 3.64 -11.48 11.30
C LEU A 5 4.95 -11.32 10.54
N PHE A 6 5.63 -12.43 10.25
CA PHE A 6 6.86 -12.42 9.47
C PHE A 6 6.62 -11.98 8.02
N TYR A 7 5.57 -12.51 7.37
CA TYR A 7 5.15 -12.07 6.03
C TYR A 7 4.86 -10.55 5.99
N ILE A 8 4.13 -10.04 7.00
CA ILE A 8 3.83 -8.61 7.10
C ILE A 8 5.11 -7.78 7.25
N PHE A 9 6.08 -8.26 8.01
CA PHE A 9 7.37 -7.60 8.18
C PHE A 9 8.17 -7.55 6.87
N GLU A 10 8.29 -8.69 6.17
CA GLU A 10 9.00 -8.78 4.90
C GLU A 10 8.37 -7.88 3.82
N SER A 11 7.05 -7.95 3.66
CA SER A 11 6.33 -7.10 2.70
C SER A 11 6.41 -5.61 3.05
N THR A 12 6.42 -5.25 4.34
CA THR A 12 6.63 -3.89 4.82
C THR A 12 8.00 -3.36 4.41
N LEU A 13 9.04 -4.17 4.57
CA LEU A 13 10.40 -3.80 4.18
C LEU A 13 10.50 -3.60 2.65
N CYS A 14 9.93 -4.52 1.86
CA CYS A 14 9.88 -4.40 0.40
C CYS A 14 9.16 -3.13 -0.07
N LEU A 15 8.00 -2.79 0.51
CA LEU A 15 7.27 -1.56 0.21
C LEU A 15 8.07 -0.31 0.56
N THR A 16 8.81 -0.33 1.67
CA THR A 16 9.67 0.77 2.09
C THR A 16 10.81 0.98 1.11
N ILE A 17 11.47 -0.09 0.68
CA ILE A 17 12.53 -0.04 -0.34
C ILE A 17 11.98 0.48 -1.67
N LEU A 18 10.82 -0.02 -2.11
CA LEU A 18 10.14 0.45 -3.33
C LEU A 18 9.88 1.96 -3.28
N TYR A 19 9.38 2.49 -2.14
CA TYR A 19 9.14 3.91 -1.97
C TYR A 19 10.43 4.74 -2.11
N PHE A 20 11.51 4.34 -1.44
CA PHE A 20 12.77 5.08 -1.52
C PHE A 20 13.36 5.04 -2.92
N LEU A 21 13.35 3.89 -3.61
CA LEU A 21 13.81 3.75 -4.98
C LEU A 21 13.00 4.62 -5.95
N PHE A 22 11.67 4.58 -5.83
CA PHE A 22 10.79 5.41 -6.65
C PHE A 22 11.09 6.90 -6.43
N ARG A 23 11.15 7.33 -5.19
CA ARG A 23 11.39 8.73 -4.82
C ARG A 23 12.72 9.26 -5.29
N LEU A 24 13.78 8.43 -5.23
CA LEU A 24 15.15 8.81 -5.58
C LEU A 24 15.34 8.89 -7.10
N PHE A 25 14.85 7.89 -7.85
CA PHE A 25 15.19 7.73 -9.26
C PHE A 25 14.09 8.13 -10.24
N PHE A 26 12.81 8.00 -9.88
CA PHE A 26 11.69 8.10 -10.83
C PHE A 26 10.78 9.31 -10.63
N ARG A 27 10.67 9.82 -9.40
CA ARG A 27 9.73 10.91 -9.07
C ARG A 27 9.85 12.13 -9.98
N LYS A 28 11.05 12.41 -10.48
CA LYS A 28 11.32 13.56 -11.33
C LYS A 28 11.19 13.28 -12.84
N ASP A 29 10.89 12.05 -13.25
CA ASP A 29 10.79 11.70 -14.67
C ASP A 29 9.40 12.02 -15.22
N THR A 30 9.34 12.48 -16.48
CA THR A 30 8.09 12.79 -17.20
C THR A 30 7.48 11.57 -17.90
N LEU A 31 7.97 10.37 -17.61
CA LEU A 31 7.44 9.09 -18.10
C LEU A 31 6.27 8.61 -17.23
N PHE A 32 5.17 9.38 -17.18
CA PHE A 32 4.08 9.17 -16.22
C PHE A 32 3.47 7.77 -16.29
N ARG A 33 3.23 7.23 -17.49
CA ARG A 33 2.73 5.85 -17.67
C ARG A 33 3.68 4.80 -17.10
N THR A 34 4.98 5.00 -17.30
CA THR A 34 6.01 4.08 -16.77
C THR A 34 6.08 4.17 -15.25
N ASN A 35 6.01 5.38 -14.69
CA ASN A 35 6.01 5.62 -13.24
C ASN A 35 4.77 5.00 -12.57
N ARG A 36 3.59 5.16 -13.18
CA ARG A 36 2.35 4.52 -12.75
C ARG A 36 2.46 3.01 -12.75
N PHE A 37 2.90 2.42 -13.88
CA PHE A 37 3.11 0.97 -14.01
C PHE A 37 4.10 0.45 -12.96
N LEU A 38 5.21 1.16 -12.74
CA LEU A 38 6.21 0.83 -11.74
C LEU A 38 5.63 0.78 -10.32
N LEU A 39 4.85 1.79 -9.93
CA LEU A 39 4.23 1.83 -8.60
C LEU A 39 3.24 0.67 -8.42
N LEU A 40 2.37 0.41 -9.40
CA LEU A 40 1.38 -0.66 -9.32
C LEU A 40 2.03 -2.04 -9.34
N MET A 41 2.87 -2.33 -10.33
CA MET A 41 3.57 -3.61 -10.42
C MET A 41 4.56 -3.81 -9.27
N GLY A 42 5.25 -2.74 -8.86
CA GLY A 42 6.13 -2.77 -7.69
C GLY A 42 5.41 -3.18 -6.42
N THR A 43 4.20 -2.66 -6.16
CA THR A 43 3.40 -3.08 -5.00
C THR A 43 2.94 -4.53 -5.11
N VAL A 44 2.54 -5.01 -6.32
CA VAL A 44 2.21 -6.42 -6.55
C VAL A 44 3.42 -7.30 -6.25
N VAL A 45 4.60 -6.96 -6.78
CA VAL A 45 5.84 -7.71 -6.55
C VAL A 45 6.19 -7.72 -5.05
N CYS A 46 6.16 -6.56 -4.38
CA CYS A 46 6.49 -6.45 -2.96
C CYS A 46 5.58 -7.28 -2.05
N THR A 47 4.31 -7.46 -2.43
CA THR A 47 3.37 -8.28 -1.66
C THR A 47 3.43 -9.76 -2.04
N SER A 48 3.78 -10.10 -3.28
CA SER A 48 3.87 -11.49 -3.75
C SER A 48 5.22 -12.13 -3.43
N LEU A 49 6.30 -11.34 -3.39
CA LEU A 49 7.67 -11.81 -3.23
C LEU A 49 7.91 -12.61 -1.94
N PRO A 50 7.38 -12.19 -0.78
CA PRO A 50 7.51 -12.98 0.46
C PRO A 50 6.72 -14.31 0.46
N LEU A 51 5.78 -14.50 -0.49
CA LEU A 51 5.04 -15.76 -0.64
C LEU A 51 5.86 -16.81 -1.41
N LEU A 52 6.87 -16.37 -2.17
CA LEU A 52 7.76 -17.26 -2.91
C LEU A 52 8.80 -17.84 -1.93
N GLN A 53 8.58 -19.07 -1.52
CA GLN A 53 9.53 -19.82 -0.68
C GLN A 53 10.60 -20.43 -1.58
N ILE A 54 11.82 -19.87 -1.56
CA ILE A 54 12.97 -20.40 -2.29
C ILE A 54 13.90 -21.07 -1.28
N ASP A 55 14.07 -22.37 -1.42
CA ASP A 55 15.04 -23.14 -0.64
C ASP A 55 16.44 -22.97 -1.25
N VAL A 56 17.37 -22.47 -0.46
CA VAL A 56 18.76 -22.23 -0.89
C VAL A 56 19.71 -23.18 -0.16
N PRO A 57 20.65 -23.85 -0.86
CA PRO A 57 21.64 -24.72 -0.26
C PRO A 57 22.49 -23.97 0.79
N GLN A 58 22.82 -24.65 1.89
CA GLN A 58 23.50 -24.08 3.09
C GLN A 58 24.94 -23.55 2.88
N TYR A 59 25.43 -23.42 1.66
CA TYR A 59 26.86 -23.07 1.42
C TYR A 59 27.19 -21.57 1.56
N THR A 60 26.24 -20.73 1.93
CA THR A 60 26.47 -19.29 2.02
C THR A 60 26.61 -18.83 3.47
N THR A 61 27.83 -18.45 3.83
CA THR A 61 28.29 -18.03 5.16
C THR A 61 27.74 -16.65 5.61
N LEU A 62 26.90 -15.99 4.84
CA LEU A 62 26.26 -14.73 5.20
C LEU A 62 24.91 -15.01 5.91
N GLN A 63 24.99 -15.34 7.20
CA GLN A 63 23.81 -15.31 8.06
C GLN A 63 23.39 -13.85 8.27
N LEU A 64 22.44 -13.41 7.48
CA LEU A 64 21.82 -12.10 7.69
C LEU A 64 21.03 -12.13 9.01
N PRO A 65 21.02 -11.02 9.78
CA PRO A 65 20.33 -10.94 11.08
C PRO A 65 18.83 -11.31 11.01
N ILE A 66 18.26 -11.26 9.82
CA ILE A 66 16.84 -11.63 9.54
C ILE A 66 16.63 -13.15 9.71
N THR A 67 17.60 -14.00 9.35
CA THR A 67 17.50 -15.46 9.55
C THR A 67 17.55 -15.82 11.04
N THR A 68 18.32 -15.07 11.81
CA THR A 68 18.39 -15.23 13.27
C THR A 68 17.06 -14.86 13.94
N VAL A 69 16.42 -13.77 13.53
CA VAL A 69 15.10 -13.38 14.05
C VAL A 69 14.03 -14.40 13.65
N ARG A 70 14.07 -14.91 12.41
CA ARG A 70 13.18 -16.00 11.97
C ARG A 70 13.35 -17.25 12.83
N HIS A 71 14.61 -17.69 13.07
CA HIS A 71 14.92 -18.86 13.86
C HIS A 71 14.39 -18.73 15.28
N LEU A 72 14.60 -17.58 15.94
CA LEU A 72 14.10 -17.30 17.28
C LEU A 72 12.57 -17.32 17.37
N LEU A 73 11.85 -16.84 16.36
CA LEU A 73 10.39 -16.82 16.32
C LEU A 73 9.81 -18.21 16.00
N THR A 74 10.45 -18.97 15.11
CA THR A 74 9.96 -20.29 14.66
C THR A 74 10.35 -21.41 15.65
N GLU A 75 11.55 -21.41 16.22
CA GLU A 75 11.96 -22.36 17.25
C GLU A 75 11.09 -22.27 18.50
N LYS A 76 10.71 -21.04 18.86
CA LYS A 76 9.83 -20.84 20.01
C LYS A 76 8.43 -21.40 19.78
N GLU A 77 7.90 -21.35 18.55
CA GLU A 77 6.61 -21.99 18.20
C GLU A 77 6.72 -23.53 18.18
N VAL A 78 7.81 -24.08 17.65
CA VAL A 78 8.03 -25.53 17.57
C VAL A 78 8.23 -26.11 18.96
N ASN A 79 8.99 -25.44 19.83
CA ASN A 79 9.19 -25.90 21.21
C ASN A 79 7.90 -25.84 22.02
N VAL A 80 7.10 -24.79 21.88
CA VAL A 80 5.76 -24.69 22.52
C VAL A 80 4.81 -25.80 22.04
N GLN A 81 4.84 -26.16 20.75
CA GLN A 81 4.03 -27.28 20.25
C GLN A 81 4.56 -28.65 20.69
N ARG A 82 5.88 -28.82 20.77
CA ARG A 82 6.51 -30.07 21.25
C ARG A 82 6.24 -30.28 22.72
N GLU A 83 6.32 -29.25 23.55
CA GLU A 83 5.97 -29.31 24.97
C GLU A 83 4.47 -29.56 25.19
N ARG A 84 3.58 -29.02 24.37
CA ARG A 84 2.15 -29.36 24.39
C ARG A 84 1.89 -30.84 24.03
N GLY A 85 2.52 -31.33 22.95
CA GLY A 85 2.34 -32.72 22.50
C GLY A 85 2.94 -33.75 23.48
N THR A 86 4.06 -33.43 24.12
CA THR A 86 4.62 -34.25 25.19
C THR A 86 3.82 -34.12 26.49
N GLY A 87 3.38 -32.90 26.86
CA GLY A 87 2.55 -32.67 28.04
C GLY A 87 1.21 -33.41 27.99
N GLU A 88 0.53 -33.44 26.85
CA GLU A 88 -0.71 -34.22 26.68
C GLU A 88 -0.47 -35.73 26.75
N LYS A 89 0.67 -36.20 26.24
CA LYS A 89 1.01 -37.62 26.26
C LYS A 89 1.42 -38.09 27.69
N TYR A 90 2.15 -37.24 28.42
CA TYR A 90 2.49 -37.52 29.82
C TYR A 90 1.29 -37.39 30.76
N LEU A 91 0.39 -36.41 30.51
CA LEU A 91 -0.85 -36.25 31.29
C LEU A 91 -1.82 -37.44 31.10
N SER A 92 -1.83 -38.09 29.93
CA SER A 92 -2.63 -39.32 29.73
C SER A 92 -2.01 -40.56 30.34
N GLU A 93 -0.70 -40.64 30.42
CA GLU A 93 0.03 -41.77 31.02
C GLU A 93 0.20 -41.60 32.53
N GLU A 94 0.47 -40.39 33.03
CA GLU A 94 0.58 -40.11 34.46
C GLU A 94 -0.77 -39.95 35.16
N ALA A 95 -1.82 -39.50 34.49
CA ALA A 95 -3.17 -39.53 35.05
C ALA A 95 -3.66 -40.97 35.33
N SER A 96 -3.13 -41.97 34.63
CA SER A 96 -3.37 -43.36 34.93
C SER A 96 -2.49 -43.91 36.06
N LEU A 97 -1.35 -43.29 36.36
CA LEU A 97 -0.40 -43.70 37.42
C LEU A 97 -0.55 -42.86 38.71
N LEU A 98 -0.99 -41.59 38.63
CA LEU A 98 -1.06 -40.66 39.76
C LEU A 98 -2.43 -40.58 40.43
N MET A 99 -3.40 -41.41 40.01
CA MET A 99 -4.52 -41.76 40.89
C MET A 99 -4.06 -42.67 42.08
N ALA A 100 -2.77 -43.04 42.10
CA ALA A 100 -2.23 -43.96 43.09
C ALA A 100 -1.29 -43.34 44.14
N GLU A 101 -0.76 -42.12 44.01
CA GLU A 101 0.11 -41.58 45.06
C GLU A 101 0.16 -40.03 45.13
N LYS A 102 -0.01 -39.59 46.32
CA LYS A 102 -0.09 -38.26 46.92
C LYS A 102 1.07 -37.31 46.66
N GLY A 103 0.74 -36.06 46.34
CA GLY A 103 1.29 -34.82 46.92
C GLY A 103 2.78 -34.57 46.89
N GLU A 104 3.16 -33.52 46.18
CA GLU A 104 4.02 -32.39 46.54
C GLU A 104 4.73 -31.77 45.33
N GLY A 105 4.51 -30.52 45.14
CA GLY A 105 5.52 -29.54 44.74
C GLY A 105 6.11 -29.60 43.31
N ILE A 106 5.42 -29.03 42.30
CA ILE A 106 6.07 -28.48 41.09
C ILE A 106 5.48 -27.11 40.80
N GLU A 107 6.01 -26.07 41.45
CA GLU A 107 5.62 -24.69 41.28
C GLU A 107 6.58 -23.85 40.40
N GLY A 108 7.60 -24.47 39.80
CA GLY A 108 8.75 -23.77 39.25
C GLY A 108 8.62 -23.33 37.77
N ASP A 109 7.91 -24.05 36.88
CA ASP A 109 8.05 -23.85 35.41
C ASP A 109 6.79 -23.36 34.66
N ARG A 110 5.67 -23.23 35.36
CA ARG A 110 4.42 -22.74 34.74
C ARG A 110 4.40 -21.26 34.49
N ALA A 111 5.24 -20.46 35.14
CA ALA A 111 5.20 -19.00 35.07
C ALA A 111 5.67 -18.41 33.70
N ASN A 112 6.58 -19.10 33.00
CA ASN A 112 7.17 -18.59 31.78
C ASN A 112 6.35 -18.87 30.49
N VAL A 113 5.51 -19.88 30.47
CA VAL A 113 4.68 -20.25 29.29
C VAL A 113 3.43 -19.39 29.21
N ILE A 114 2.91 -18.93 30.34
CA ILE A 114 1.65 -18.16 30.39
C ILE A 114 1.80 -16.73 29.85
N HIS A 115 2.99 -16.13 29.87
CA HIS A 115 3.19 -14.74 29.46
C HIS A 115 3.41 -14.51 27.96
N THR A 116 3.79 -15.52 27.17
CA THR A 116 4.10 -15.35 25.74
C THR A 116 2.87 -15.50 24.82
N ILE A 117 1.92 -16.33 25.19
CA ILE A 117 0.69 -16.54 24.42
C ILE A 117 -0.19 -15.28 24.34
N PRO A 118 -0.42 -14.55 25.46
CA PRO A 118 -1.27 -13.34 25.39
C PRO A 118 -0.67 -12.21 24.56
N VAL A 119 0.67 -12.06 24.52
CA VAL A 119 1.32 -10.98 23.75
C VAL A 119 1.13 -11.15 22.24
N VAL A 120 1.28 -12.35 21.70
CA VAL A 120 1.09 -12.62 20.26
C VAL A 120 -0.38 -12.40 19.85
N TRP A 121 -1.33 -12.82 20.71
CA TRP A 121 -2.76 -12.60 20.47
C TRP A 121 -3.12 -11.12 20.60
N LEU A 122 -2.52 -10.40 21.56
CA LEU A 122 -2.69 -8.97 21.73
C LEU A 122 -2.21 -8.19 20.50
N LEU A 123 -0.99 -8.49 20.02
CA LEU A 123 -0.44 -7.86 18.81
C LEU A 123 -1.29 -8.18 17.58
N GLY A 124 -1.71 -9.43 17.41
CA GLY A 124 -2.62 -9.82 16.35
C GLY A 124 -3.97 -9.09 16.42
N GLY A 125 -4.55 -8.99 17.60
CA GLY A 125 -5.79 -8.26 17.86
C GLY A 125 -5.65 -6.77 17.52
N CYS A 126 -4.60 -6.11 17.99
CA CYS A 126 -4.30 -4.71 17.66
C CYS A 126 -4.15 -4.50 16.15
N TYR A 127 -3.45 -5.42 15.45
CA TYR A 127 -3.31 -5.35 14.01
C TYR A 127 -4.67 -5.44 13.29
N PHE A 128 -5.52 -6.40 13.64
CA PHE A 128 -6.83 -6.57 13.02
C PHE A 128 -7.77 -5.39 13.32
N ILE A 129 -7.76 -4.87 14.54
CA ILE A 129 -8.55 -3.68 14.92
C ILE A 129 -8.11 -2.48 14.08
N GLY A 130 -6.81 -2.23 13.93
CA GLY A 130 -6.30 -1.14 13.08
C GLY A 130 -6.71 -1.30 11.62
N ALA A 131 -6.60 -2.50 11.05
CA ALA A 131 -7.05 -2.79 9.69
C ALA A 131 -8.56 -2.57 9.51
N LEU A 132 -9.38 -2.99 10.48
CA LEU A 132 -10.83 -2.77 10.48
C LEU A 132 -11.20 -1.29 10.56
N ILE A 133 -10.47 -0.50 11.37
CA ILE A 133 -10.69 0.95 11.47
C ILE A 133 -10.41 1.61 10.12
N VAL A 134 -9.28 1.29 9.47
CA VAL A 134 -8.95 1.85 8.17
C VAL A 134 -9.95 1.42 7.10
N LEU A 135 -10.32 0.14 7.07
CA LEU A 135 -11.36 -0.39 6.17
C LEU A 135 -12.70 0.35 6.38
N ALA A 136 -13.15 0.49 7.62
CA ALA A 136 -14.40 1.20 7.93
C ALA A 136 -14.34 2.66 7.48
N PHE A 137 -13.21 3.35 7.70
CA PHE A 137 -13.02 4.72 7.24
C PHE A 137 -13.13 4.83 5.71
N LEU A 138 -12.47 3.95 4.96
CA LEU A 138 -12.50 3.92 3.49
C LEU A 138 -13.90 3.58 2.96
N LEU A 139 -14.58 2.59 3.56
CA LEU A 139 -15.95 2.22 3.19
C LEU A 139 -16.92 3.38 3.44
N LEU A 140 -16.86 4.02 4.61
CA LEU A 140 -17.70 5.18 4.93
C LEU A 140 -17.43 6.35 3.98
N SER A 141 -16.17 6.61 3.63
CA SER A 141 -15.80 7.62 2.63
C SER A 141 -16.41 7.32 1.27
N THR A 142 -16.28 6.08 0.81
CA THR A 142 -16.84 5.61 -0.47
C THR A 142 -18.39 5.68 -0.48
N ILE A 143 -19.04 5.29 0.62
CA ILE A 143 -20.50 5.37 0.75
C ILE A 143 -20.96 6.83 0.71
N ARG A 144 -20.28 7.74 1.42
CA ARG A 144 -20.60 9.18 1.40
C ARG A 144 -20.47 9.75 -0.03
N MET A 145 -19.39 9.41 -0.72
CA MET A 145 -19.17 9.82 -2.10
C MET A 145 -20.28 9.28 -3.04
N ARG A 146 -20.64 8.00 -2.92
CA ARG A 146 -21.73 7.40 -3.70
C ARG A 146 -23.08 8.05 -3.40
N ARG A 147 -23.38 8.38 -2.14
CA ARG A 147 -24.59 9.09 -1.76
C ARG A 147 -24.64 10.48 -2.39
N LEU A 148 -23.52 11.23 -2.33
CA LEU A 148 -23.40 12.54 -2.96
C LEU A 148 -23.69 12.45 -4.47
N ILE A 149 -23.05 11.53 -5.19
CA ILE A 149 -23.27 11.34 -6.63
C ILE A 149 -24.74 11.03 -6.96
N ARG A 150 -25.41 10.23 -6.11
CA ARG A 150 -26.80 9.83 -6.31
C ARG A 150 -27.81 10.91 -5.91
N SER A 151 -27.41 11.92 -5.13
CA SER A 151 -28.31 13.00 -4.68
C SER A 151 -28.65 14.00 -5.78
N TYR A 152 -27.86 14.01 -6.87
CA TYR A 152 -28.04 14.96 -7.96
C TYR A 152 -28.38 14.26 -9.27
N PRO A 153 -29.13 14.92 -10.17
CA PRO A 153 -29.47 14.37 -11.48
C PRO A 153 -28.19 14.18 -12.32
N ALA A 154 -28.09 13.03 -12.95
CA ALA A 154 -26.99 12.71 -13.85
C ALA A 154 -27.42 12.88 -15.32
N CYS A 155 -26.61 13.60 -16.08
CA CYS A 155 -26.75 13.72 -17.53
C CYS A 155 -25.77 12.78 -18.23
N ASN A 156 -26.12 12.29 -19.43
CA ASN A 156 -25.20 11.50 -20.23
C ASN A 156 -24.21 12.40 -20.95
N TYR A 157 -22.92 12.13 -20.79
CA TYR A 157 -21.83 12.81 -21.49
C TYR A 157 -20.95 11.77 -22.20
N GLY A 158 -21.26 11.49 -23.45
CA GLY A 158 -20.58 10.45 -24.22
C GLY A 158 -20.67 9.07 -23.53
N LYS A 159 -19.52 8.53 -23.14
CA LYS A 159 -19.41 7.23 -22.43
C LYS A 159 -19.58 7.36 -20.92
N TYR A 160 -19.65 8.58 -20.39
CA TYR A 160 -19.61 8.87 -18.98
C TYR A 160 -20.91 9.52 -18.52
N LYS A 161 -21.11 9.56 -17.22
CA LYS A 161 -22.18 10.31 -16.59
C LYS A 161 -21.60 11.60 -16.04
N LEU A 162 -22.29 12.71 -16.28
CA LEU A 162 -21.96 14.01 -15.73
C LEU A 162 -22.99 14.39 -14.66
N VAL A 163 -22.52 14.75 -13.50
CA VAL A 163 -23.32 15.25 -12.38
C VAL A 163 -22.85 16.67 -12.05
N ILE A 164 -23.77 17.62 -12.03
CA ILE A 164 -23.48 19.01 -11.64
C ILE A 164 -23.96 19.21 -10.23
N CYS A 165 -23.05 19.58 -9.33
CA CYS A 165 -23.32 19.79 -7.91
C CYS A 165 -23.35 21.29 -7.62
N PRO A 166 -24.43 21.83 -7.02
CA PRO A 166 -24.54 23.24 -6.67
C PRO A 166 -23.62 23.65 -5.53
N GLU A 167 -23.12 22.69 -4.74
CA GLU A 167 -22.23 22.95 -3.62
C GLU A 167 -20.84 23.39 -4.12
N LYS A 168 -20.19 24.28 -3.33
CA LYS A 168 -18.79 24.66 -3.57
C LYS A 168 -17.87 23.51 -3.19
N MET A 169 -17.55 22.68 -4.17
CA MET A 169 -16.68 21.54 -4.01
C MET A 169 -15.63 21.49 -5.12
N VAL A 170 -14.58 20.73 -4.89
CA VAL A 170 -13.61 20.43 -5.93
C VAL A 170 -14.23 19.40 -6.87
N SER A 171 -14.21 19.68 -8.18
CA SER A 171 -14.63 18.72 -9.21
C SER A 171 -13.76 17.47 -9.14
N PHE A 172 -14.36 16.31 -9.37
CA PHE A 172 -13.67 15.02 -9.32
C PHE A 172 -14.34 13.99 -10.23
N SER A 173 -13.63 12.93 -10.53
CA SER A 173 -14.15 11.78 -11.27
C SER A 173 -14.07 10.49 -10.45
N TRP A 174 -15.10 9.66 -10.57
CA TRP A 174 -15.14 8.38 -9.87
C TRP A 174 -15.88 7.30 -10.67
N GLY A 175 -15.20 6.15 -10.90
CA GLY A 175 -15.74 5.03 -11.66
C GLY A 175 -16.04 5.39 -13.12
N HIS A 176 -17.28 5.75 -13.43
CA HIS A 176 -17.73 6.21 -14.76
C HIS A 176 -18.46 7.55 -14.70
N THR A 177 -18.33 8.27 -13.60
CA THR A 177 -19.04 9.52 -13.36
C THR A 177 -18.06 10.66 -13.14
N ILE A 178 -18.30 11.79 -13.81
CA ILE A 178 -17.64 13.06 -13.58
C ILE A 178 -18.59 13.92 -12.73
N VAL A 179 -18.07 14.50 -11.66
CA VAL A 179 -18.81 15.43 -10.80
C VAL A 179 -18.14 16.79 -10.91
N LEU A 180 -18.88 17.77 -11.43
CA LEU A 180 -18.43 19.15 -11.52
C LEU A 180 -19.19 20.01 -10.51
N SER A 181 -18.50 20.99 -9.92
CA SER A 181 -19.20 22.06 -9.22
C SER A 181 -19.92 22.98 -10.23
N GLN A 182 -21.01 23.60 -9.80
CA GLN A 182 -21.75 24.58 -10.63
C GLN A 182 -20.81 25.69 -11.12
N GLU A 183 -19.92 26.17 -10.26
CA GLU A 183 -18.96 27.22 -10.59
C GLU A 183 -17.98 26.79 -11.68
N ASP A 184 -17.46 25.55 -11.62
CA ASP A 184 -16.55 25.00 -12.63
C ASP A 184 -17.26 24.80 -13.98
N TYR A 185 -18.53 24.36 -13.94
CA TYR A 185 -19.35 24.15 -15.12
C TYR A 185 -19.67 25.48 -15.87
N GLU A 186 -19.92 26.55 -15.13
CA GLU A 186 -20.27 27.87 -15.72
C GLU A 186 -19.07 28.63 -16.23
N ARG A 187 -17.90 28.50 -15.58
CA ARG A 187 -16.73 29.33 -15.92
C ARG A 187 -15.79 28.68 -16.92
N ASN A 188 -15.41 27.43 -16.74
CA ASN A 188 -14.42 26.78 -17.59
C ASN A 188 -14.75 25.27 -17.73
N PRO A 189 -15.89 24.93 -18.39
CA PRO A 189 -16.32 23.54 -18.46
C PRO A 189 -15.39 22.65 -19.27
N GLY A 190 -14.75 23.20 -20.34
CA GLY A 190 -13.97 22.40 -21.28
C GLY A 190 -12.72 21.78 -20.69
N GLU A 191 -11.88 22.58 -20.08
CA GLU A 191 -10.57 22.17 -19.58
C GLU A 191 -10.70 21.26 -18.34
N ILE A 192 -11.63 21.62 -17.43
CA ILE A 192 -11.87 20.86 -16.22
C ILE A 192 -12.53 19.52 -16.55
N LEU A 193 -13.51 19.55 -17.44
CA LEU A 193 -14.20 18.34 -17.88
C LEU A 193 -13.25 17.39 -18.59
N LEU A 194 -12.35 17.90 -19.43
CA LEU A 194 -11.35 17.11 -20.11
C LEU A 194 -10.35 16.50 -19.11
N HIS A 195 -9.93 17.26 -18.10
CA HIS A 195 -9.06 16.74 -17.03
C HIS A 195 -9.71 15.55 -16.29
N GLU A 196 -10.97 15.71 -15.87
CA GLU A 196 -11.72 14.64 -15.20
C GLU A 196 -11.96 13.44 -16.13
N GLN A 197 -12.19 13.70 -17.41
CA GLN A 197 -12.31 12.65 -18.42
C GLN A 197 -11.02 11.84 -18.56
N MET A 198 -9.83 12.45 -18.47
CA MET A 198 -8.55 11.76 -18.51
C MET A 198 -8.41 10.77 -17.34
N HIS A 199 -8.84 11.14 -16.13
CA HIS A 199 -8.86 10.21 -14.99
C HIS A 199 -9.72 8.98 -15.26
N LEU A 200 -10.88 9.14 -15.86
CA LEU A 200 -11.76 8.02 -16.23
C LEU A 200 -11.19 7.18 -17.37
N GLN A 201 -10.63 7.81 -18.40
CA GLN A 201 -10.02 7.13 -19.53
C GLN A 201 -8.85 6.27 -19.12
N HIS A 202 -8.02 6.73 -18.19
CA HIS A 202 -6.90 6.00 -17.64
C HIS A 202 -7.28 5.05 -16.50
N ARG A 203 -8.55 5.03 -16.07
CA ARG A 203 -9.07 4.16 -14.99
C ARG A 203 -8.34 4.37 -13.66
N HIS A 204 -7.96 5.59 -13.33
CA HIS A 204 -7.23 5.93 -12.11
C HIS A 204 -7.94 5.46 -10.83
N THR A 205 -9.27 5.36 -10.86
CA THR A 205 -10.07 4.84 -9.74
C THR A 205 -9.69 3.41 -9.36
N LEU A 206 -9.39 2.53 -10.35
CA LEU A 206 -9.01 1.14 -10.09
C LEU A 206 -7.63 1.06 -9.41
N ASP A 207 -6.70 1.90 -9.82
CA ASP A 207 -5.37 1.97 -9.22
C ASP A 207 -5.44 2.41 -7.75
N LEU A 208 -6.30 3.41 -7.46
CA LEU A 208 -6.50 3.88 -6.09
C LEU A 208 -7.16 2.81 -5.23
N LEU A 209 -8.14 2.07 -5.75
CA LEU A 209 -8.75 0.94 -5.03
C LEU A 209 -7.72 -0.15 -4.71
N TRP A 210 -6.82 -0.46 -5.67
CA TRP A 210 -5.71 -1.38 -5.42
C TRP A 210 -4.81 -0.88 -4.28
N MET A 211 -4.39 0.39 -4.33
CA MET A 211 -3.55 0.97 -3.29
C MET A 211 -4.26 1.08 -1.94
N GLU A 212 -5.58 1.28 -1.92
CA GLU A 212 -6.38 1.24 -0.70
C GLU A 212 -6.34 -0.16 -0.07
N CYS A 213 -6.43 -1.23 -0.87
CA CYS A 213 -6.24 -2.59 -0.36
C CYS A 213 -4.85 -2.76 0.29
N ILE A 214 -3.78 -2.29 -0.37
CA ILE A 214 -2.41 -2.34 0.20
C ILE A 214 -2.35 -1.58 1.53
N VAL A 215 -2.94 -0.39 1.60
CA VAL A 215 -2.96 0.44 2.82
C VAL A 215 -3.76 -0.23 3.95
N ILE A 216 -4.85 -0.94 3.68
CA ILE A 216 -5.61 -1.67 4.70
C ILE A 216 -4.72 -2.72 5.37
N PHE A 217 -3.98 -3.51 4.58
CA PHE A 217 -3.09 -4.55 5.13
C PHE A 217 -1.81 -3.98 5.75
N HIS A 218 -1.33 -2.84 5.27
CA HIS A 218 -0.10 -2.19 5.75
C HIS A 218 -0.39 -0.83 6.40
N TRP A 219 -1.51 -0.72 7.12
CA TRP A 219 -1.98 0.55 7.70
C TRP A 219 -0.96 1.22 8.61
N PHE A 220 -0.16 0.45 9.32
CA PHE A 220 0.90 0.91 10.21
C PHE A 220 2.19 1.33 9.48
N ASN A 221 2.34 0.96 8.18
CA ASN A 221 3.52 1.28 7.39
C ASN A 221 3.37 2.65 6.70
N PRO A 222 4.15 3.68 7.08
CA PRO A 222 4.08 4.99 6.43
C PRO A 222 4.44 4.95 4.95
N ALA A 223 5.27 3.99 4.51
CA ALA A 223 5.65 3.87 3.10
C ALA A 223 4.45 3.50 2.21
N ALA A 224 3.49 2.70 2.69
CA ALA A 224 2.26 2.39 1.95
C ALA A 224 1.43 3.66 1.67
N TRP A 225 1.27 4.52 2.66
CA TRP A 225 0.58 5.81 2.52
C TRP A 225 1.33 6.78 1.59
N LEU A 226 2.66 6.78 1.67
CA LEU A 226 3.51 7.62 0.83
C LEU A 226 3.48 7.12 -0.62
N LEU A 227 3.50 5.81 -0.88
CA LEU A 227 3.34 5.24 -2.23
C LEU A 227 1.97 5.61 -2.83
N MET A 228 0.88 5.53 -2.06
CA MET A 228 -0.44 5.99 -2.49
C MET A 228 -0.43 7.48 -2.85
N ARG A 229 0.28 8.30 -2.08
CA ARG A 229 0.41 9.73 -2.36
C ARG A 229 1.20 9.99 -3.64
N GLU A 230 2.33 9.31 -3.85
CA GLU A 230 3.11 9.43 -5.09
C GLU A 230 2.29 8.96 -6.31
N LEU A 231 1.50 7.88 -6.18
CA LEU A 231 0.62 7.44 -7.25
C LEU A 231 -0.44 8.48 -7.62
N ARG A 232 -1.06 9.13 -6.63
CA ARG A 232 -2.01 10.23 -6.86
C ARG A 232 -1.33 11.40 -7.58
N GLU A 233 -0.10 11.75 -7.21
CA GLU A 233 0.65 12.81 -7.91
C GLU A 233 0.94 12.41 -9.38
N VAL A 234 1.29 11.16 -9.65
CA VAL A 234 1.50 10.64 -11.02
C VAL A 234 0.21 10.68 -11.83
N HIS A 235 -0.94 10.36 -11.23
CA HIS A 235 -2.25 10.44 -11.88
C HIS A 235 -2.58 11.88 -12.30
N GLU A 236 -2.29 12.87 -11.42
CA GLU A 236 -2.47 14.29 -11.78
C GLU A 236 -1.59 14.69 -12.99
N TYR A 237 -0.31 14.28 -12.98
CA TYR A 237 0.59 14.59 -14.09
C TYR A 237 0.16 13.91 -15.41
N GLU A 238 -0.35 12.67 -15.34
CA GLU A 238 -0.84 11.94 -16.49
C GLU A 238 -2.11 12.60 -17.05
N ALA A 239 -3.03 13.05 -16.19
CA ALA A 239 -4.24 13.77 -16.59
C ALA A 239 -3.90 15.14 -17.20
N ASP A 240 -3.01 15.91 -16.56
CA ASP A 240 -2.55 17.22 -17.10
C ASP A 240 -1.90 17.07 -18.47
N ASN A 241 -1.03 16.09 -18.63
CA ASN A 241 -0.42 15.80 -19.94
C ASN A 241 -1.46 15.36 -20.97
N GLY A 242 -2.53 14.68 -20.54
CA GLY A 242 -3.67 14.35 -21.39
C GLY A 242 -4.41 15.58 -21.88
N VAL A 243 -4.66 16.56 -21.02
CA VAL A 243 -5.31 17.84 -21.39
C VAL A 243 -4.49 18.58 -22.44
N ILE A 244 -3.19 18.74 -22.21
CA ILE A 244 -2.29 19.44 -23.14
C ILE A 244 -2.19 18.72 -24.48
N ASN A 245 -2.09 17.38 -24.47
CA ASN A 245 -2.01 16.59 -25.71
C ASN A 245 -3.33 16.60 -26.52
N ASN A 246 -4.46 16.98 -25.93
CA ASN A 246 -5.73 17.18 -26.63
C ASN A 246 -5.90 18.61 -27.17
N GLY A 247 -4.84 19.44 -27.19
CA GLY A 247 -4.79 20.72 -27.87
C GLY A 247 -5.15 21.93 -27.00
N ILE A 248 -5.32 21.75 -25.69
CA ILE A 248 -5.48 22.89 -24.77
C ILE A 248 -4.12 23.60 -24.59
N ASP A 249 -4.12 24.93 -24.68
CA ASP A 249 -2.91 25.71 -24.44
C ASP A 249 -2.39 25.50 -23.00
N ALA A 250 -1.11 25.15 -22.89
CA ALA A 250 -0.52 24.82 -21.60
C ALA A 250 -0.48 26.00 -20.64
N THR A 251 -0.29 27.24 -21.17
CA THR A 251 -0.20 28.45 -20.35
C THR A 251 -1.59 28.83 -19.82
N GLU A 252 -2.60 28.74 -20.66
CA GLU A 252 -4.00 29.01 -20.30
C GLU A 252 -4.48 28.01 -19.24
N TYR A 253 -4.18 26.74 -19.46
CA TYR A 253 -4.51 25.67 -18.50
C TYR A 253 -3.78 25.86 -17.14
N GLN A 254 -2.51 26.21 -17.14
CA GLN A 254 -1.76 26.49 -15.90
C GLN A 254 -2.35 27.69 -15.15
N LEU A 255 -2.73 28.76 -15.88
CA LEU A 255 -3.37 29.93 -15.29
C LEU A 255 -4.73 29.57 -14.65
N LEU A 256 -5.51 28.69 -15.30
CA LEU A 256 -6.76 28.16 -14.76
C LEU A 256 -6.51 27.45 -13.41
N LEU A 257 -5.52 26.55 -13.34
CA LEU A 257 -5.18 25.83 -12.12
C LEU A 257 -4.74 26.78 -10.99
N VAL A 258 -3.97 27.83 -11.31
CA VAL A 258 -3.59 28.85 -10.34
C VAL A 258 -4.80 29.62 -9.84
N LYS A 259 -5.68 30.11 -10.74
CA LYS A 259 -6.92 30.82 -10.37
C LYS A 259 -7.80 29.97 -9.47
N LYS A 260 -7.98 28.69 -9.79
CA LYS A 260 -8.77 27.76 -8.99
C LYS A 260 -8.18 27.56 -7.58
N SER A 261 -6.86 27.49 -7.46
CA SER A 261 -6.19 27.36 -6.16
C SER A 261 -6.31 28.59 -5.27
N VAL A 262 -6.39 29.79 -5.86
CA VAL A 262 -6.57 31.06 -5.13
C VAL A 262 -8.00 31.17 -4.59
N GLY A 263 -9.00 30.80 -5.37
CA GLY A 263 -10.41 30.81 -4.97
C GLY A 263 -10.74 29.95 -3.77
N THR A 264 -10.02 28.86 -3.57
CA THR A 264 -10.19 27.95 -2.41
C THR A 264 -9.52 28.44 -1.14
N ARG A 265 -8.67 29.48 -1.18
CA ARG A 265 -7.87 29.97 -0.04
C ARG A 265 -8.67 30.69 1.04
N LEU A 266 -9.81 31.24 0.74
CA LEU A 266 -10.59 32.02 1.71
C LEU A 266 -11.12 31.21 2.88
N TYR A 267 -11.02 29.87 2.86
CA TYR A 267 -11.64 28.99 3.85
C TYR A 267 -10.71 27.97 4.53
N SER A 268 -9.39 27.92 4.27
CA SER A 268 -8.56 26.88 4.88
C SER A 268 -7.20 27.37 5.36
N MET A 269 -6.95 27.23 6.67
CA MET A 269 -5.61 27.39 7.28
C MET A 269 -4.64 26.25 6.91
N ALA A 270 -5.08 25.21 6.19
CA ALA A 270 -4.27 24.06 5.74
C ALA A 270 -3.53 24.33 4.40
N CYS A 271 -3.28 25.58 4.05
CA CYS A 271 -2.84 26.01 2.71
C CYS A 271 -1.44 25.56 2.27
N GLY A 272 -0.55 25.17 3.18
CA GLY A 272 0.84 24.84 2.83
C GLY A 272 1.00 23.61 1.92
N PHE A 273 0.19 22.57 2.12
CA PHE A 273 0.28 21.33 1.34
C PHE A 273 -0.29 21.42 -0.07
N ASN A 274 -1.33 22.20 -0.30
CA ASN A 274 -1.91 22.38 -1.63
C ASN A 274 -1.01 23.17 -2.59
N HIS A 275 -0.22 24.12 -2.05
CA HIS A 275 0.77 24.87 -2.83
C HIS A 275 1.87 23.98 -3.43
N SER A 276 2.38 23.02 -2.65
CA SER A 276 3.43 22.13 -3.14
C SER A 276 2.94 21.23 -4.27
N LYS A 277 1.70 20.74 -4.20
CA LYS A 277 1.09 19.90 -5.24
C LYS A 277 0.88 20.69 -6.56
N LEU A 278 0.30 21.89 -6.48
CA LEU A 278 0.11 22.73 -7.66
C LEU A 278 1.45 23.11 -8.29
N LYS A 279 2.44 23.51 -7.48
CA LYS A 279 3.79 23.81 -7.97
C LYS A 279 4.40 22.62 -8.70
N ASN A 280 4.24 21.39 -8.16
CA ASN A 280 4.75 20.18 -8.80
C ASN A 280 4.07 19.92 -10.14
N ARG A 281 2.73 20.08 -10.24
CA ARG A 281 1.97 19.94 -11.51
C ARG A 281 2.51 20.91 -12.55
N ILE A 282 2.57 22.20 -12.24
CA ILE A 282 3.08 23.23 -13.15
C ILE A 282 4.52 22.92 -13.58
N THR A 283 5.39 22.56 -12.62
CA THR A 283 6.78 22.20 -12.91
C THR A 283 6.88 21.02 -13.87
N MET A 284 6.02 20.00 -13.71
CA MET A 284 6.01 18.82 -14.57
C MET A 284 5.49 19.11 -15.98
N MET A 285 4.53 20.02 -16.14
CA MET A 285 4.05 20.47 -17.46
C MET A 285 5.14 21.24 -18.22
N LEU A 286 5.93 22.06 -17.53
CA LEU A 286 7.01 22.85 -18.12
C LEU A 286 8.28 22.03 -18.42
N LYS A 287 8.37 20.85 -17.85
CA LYS A 287 9.57 20.04 -17.94
C LYS A 287 9.73 19.41 -19.33
N ARG A 288 10.97 19.48 -19.85
CA ARG A 288 11.33 18.75 -21.08
C ARG A 288 11.07 17.25 -20.89
N ARG A 289 10.51 16.60 -21.92
CA ARG A 289 10.24 15.15 -21.90
C ARG A 289 11.52 14.37 -21.60
N THR A 290 11.44 13.49 -20.63
CA THR A 290 12.52 12.58 -20.28
C THR A 290 12.78 11.60 -21.43
N ASN A 291 14.04 11.33 -21.74
CA ASN A 291 14.41 10.39 -22.80
C ASN A 291 13.88 8.97 -22.46
N ASN A 292 13.47 8.22 -23.49
CA ASN A 292 13.02 6.83 -23.35
C ASN A 292 14.07 5.89 -22.73
N TRP A 293 15.36 6.21 -22.90
CA TRP A 293 16.46 5.48 -22.26
C TRP A 293 16.39 5.52 -20.71
N ALA A 294 15.68 6.48 -20.14
CA ALA A 294 15.45 6.51 -18.69
C ALA A 294 14.63 5.30 -18.18
N ARG A 295 13.96 4.57 -19.08
CA ARG A 295 13.31 3.29 -18.72
C ARG A 295 14.33 2.22 -18.30
N LEU A 296 15.59 2.31 -18.72
CA LEU A 296 16.64 1.41 -18.24
C LEU A 296 16.85 1.48 -16.72
N LYS A 297 16.46 2.57 -16.08
CA LYS A 297 16.45 2.66 -14.61
C LYS A 297 15.57 1.56 -13.97
N LEU A 298 14.58 1.01 -14.70
CA LEU A 298 13.78 -0.12 -14.23
C LEU A 298 14.65 -1.35 -13.92
N LEU A 299 15.79 -1.52 -14.59
CA LEU A 299 16.73 -2.60 -14.31
C LEU A 299 17.30 -2.53 -12.89
N LEU A 300 17.27 -1.37 -12.22
CA LEU A 300 17.66 -1.24 -10.81
C LEU A 300 16.78 -2.07 -9.87
N PHE A 301 15.53 -2.38 -10.29
CA PHE A 301 14.65 -3.22 -9.46
C PHE A 301 15.06 -4.70 -9.50
N VAL A 302 15.74 -5.16 -10.54
CA VAL A 302 16.16 -6.56 -10.67
C VAL A 302 17.14 -6.96 -9.56
N PRO A 303 18.27 -6.26 -9.34
CA PRO A 303 19.19 -6.61 -8.27
C PRO A 303 18.57 -6.41 -6.88
N VAL A 304 17.66 -5.44 -6.72
CA VAL A 304 16.95 -5.23 -5.45
C VAL A 304 15.98 -6.38 -5.19
N ALA A 305 15.19 -6.78 -6.18
CA ALA A 305 14.30 -7.94 -6.06
C ALA A 305 15.09 -9.24 -5.82
N ALA A 306 16.20 -9.44 -6.51
CA ALA A 306 17.07 -10.59 -6.29
C ALA A 306 17.69 -10.58 -4.88
N GLY A 307 18.15 -9.40 -4.42
CA GLY A 307 18.71 -9.23 -3.08
C GLY A 307 17.66 -9.48 -1.97
N THR A 308 16.42 -9.02 -2.17
CA THR A 308 15.33 -9.29 -1.22
C THR A 308 14.93 -10.77 -1.22
N LEU A 309 14.82 -11.39 -2.40
CA LEU A 309 14.58 -12.84 -2.52
C LEU A 309 15.67 -13.65 -1.80
N TYR A 310 16.92 -13.29 -2.01
CA TYR A 310 18.05 -13.94 -1.35
C TYR A 310 18.03 -13.74 0.18
N ALA A 311 17.72 -12.52 0.64
CA ALA A 311 17.64 -12.20 2.05
C ALA A 311 16.51 -12.97 2.77
N PHE A 312 15.42 -13.29 2.05
CA PHE A 312 14.25 -14.01 2.57
C PHE A 312 14.26 -15.51 2.24
N ALA A 313 15.26 -16.01 1.49
CA ALA A 313 15.41 -17.42 1.18
C ALA A 313 15.55 -18.26 2.44
N ARG A 314 14.98 -19.45 2.42
CA ARG A 314 15.08 -20.42 3.54
C ARG A 314 16.28 -21.32 3.32
N PRO A 315 17.15 -21.55 4.33
CA PRO A 315 18.17 -22.57 4.24
C PRO A 315 17.50 -23.96 4.24
N GLU A 316 17.82 -24.79 3.24
CA GLU A 316 17.37 -26.17 3.19
C GLU A 316 18.01 -26.97 4.33
N VAL A 317 17.23 -27.35 5.33
CA VAL A 317 17.70 -28.29 6.36
C VAL A 317 17.68 -29.67 5.74
N LYS A 318 18.83 -30.17 5.24
CA LYS A 318 18.98 -31.57 4.87
C LYS A 318 18.68 -32.40 6.11
N LYS A 319 17.54 -33.09 6.13
CA LYS A 319 17.33 -34.21 7.05
C LYS A 319 18.41 -35.24 6.72
N THR A 320 19.44 -35.31 7.53
CA THR A 320 20.37 -36.45 7.52
C THR A 320 19.51 -37.66 7.90
N VAL A 321 19.11 -38.42 6.88
CA VAL A 321 18.52 -39.73 7.05
C VAL A 321 19.68 -40.57 7.64
N GLY A 322 19.61 -40.81 8.94
CA GLY A 322 20.57 -41.68 9.60
C GLY A 322 20.49 -43.07 8.97
N GLN A 323 21.64 -43.52 8.49
CA GLN A 323 21.93 -44.93 8.26
C GLN A 323 22.06 -45.65 9.56
#